data_06c1b9e07b5a20c988a42b46e7292ee2
#
_entry.id   06c1b9e07b5a20c988a42b46e7292ee2
#
_cell.length_a   1.000
_cell.length_b   1.000
_cell.length_c   1.000
_cell.angle_alpha   90.00
_cell.angle_beta   90.00
_cell.angle_gamma   90.00
#
_symmetry.space_group_name_H-M   'P 1'
#
loop_
_entity.id
_entity.type
_entity.pdbx_description
1 polymer ?
#
loop_
_entity_poly.entity_id
_entity_poly.type
_entity_poly.pdbx_seq_one_letter_code
_entity_poly.pdbx_strand_id
1 'polypeptide(L)' 'MAKIYAALIRKGIKTIDDVPEKIREEVKKLLEES' A
#
# COMPACT_ATOMS: atom_id res chain seq x y z
N MET A 1 8.05 1.30 5.83
CA MET A 1 7.28 0.06 5.68
C MET A 1 6.13 0.20 4.71
N ALA A 2 5.30 1.21 4.89
CA ALA A 2 4.17 1.41 3.98
C ALA A 2 4.61 1.73 2.55
N LYS A 3 5.75 2.32 2.38
CA LYS A 3 6.26 2.65 1.05
C LYS A 3 6.48 1.41 0.19
N ILE A 4 6.96 0.35 0.81
CA ILE A 4 7.20 -0.89 0.09
C ILE A 4 5.88 -1.49 -0.38
N TYR A 5 4.89 -1.49 0.50
CA TYR A 5 3.56 -1.98 0.14
C TYR A 5 2.94 -1.15 -0.98
N ALA A 6 3.05 0.17 -0.88
CA ALA A 6 2.51 1.05 -1.90
C ALA A 6 3.15 0.77 -3.25
N ALA A 7 4.46 0.57 -3.27
CA ALA A 7 5.17 0.26 -4.50
C ALA A 7 4.70 -1.06 -5.10
N LEU A 8 4.53 -2.08 -4.27
CA LEU A 8 4.08 -3.39 -4.71
C LEU A 8 2.66 -3.33 -5.28
N ILE A 9 1.81 -2.55 -4.67
CA ILE A 9 0.44 -2.37 -5.14
C ILE A 9 0.42 -1.66 -6.47
N ARG A 10 1.23 -0.63 -6.63
CA ARG A 10 1.31 0.11 -7.88
C ARG A 10 1.82 -0.74 -9.02
N LYS A 11 2.70 -1.67 -8.72
CA LYS A 11 3.24 -2.59 -9.73
C LYS A 11 2.28 -3.73 -10.03
N GLY A 12 1.21 -3.85 -9.25
CA GLY A 12 0.25 -4.90 -9.45
C GLY A 12 0.65 -6.25 -8.87
N ILE A 13 1.70 -6.26 -8.05
CA ILE A 13 2.17 -7.50 -7.43
C ILE A 13 1.31 -7.87 -6.23
N LYS A 14 0.83 -6.86 -5.52
CA LYS A 14 -0.03 -7.06 -4.36
C LYS A 14 -1.24 -6.14 -4.42
N THR A 15 -2.24 -6.46 -3.62
CA THR A 15 -3.45 -5.63 -3.54
C THR A 15 -3.55 -5.06 -2.14
N ILE A 16 -4.45 -4.09 -1.96
CA ILE A 16 -4.65 -3.47 -0.66
C ILE A 16 -5.12 -4.50 0.38
N ASP A 17 -5.79 -5.54 -0.06
CA ASP A 17 -6.25 -6.60 0.84
C ASP A 17 -5.11 -7.43 1.39
N ASP A 18 -3.96 -7.44 0.71
CA ASP A 18 -2.77 -8.14 1.18
C ASP A 18 -2.04 -7.38 2.27
N VAL A 19 -2.41 -6.13 2.48
CA VAL A 19 -1.76 -5.28 3.47
C VAL A 19 -2.41 -5.45 4.83
N PRO A 20 -1.62 -5.62 5.90
CA PRO A 20 -2.18 -5.69 7.25
C PRO A 20 -3.06 -4.48 7.54
N GLU A 21 -4.14 -4.71 8.24
CA GLU A 21 -5.10 -3.66 8.54
C GLU A 21 -4.47 -2.43 9.18
N LYS A 22 -3.50 -2.65 10.05
CA LYS A 22 -2.85 -1.55 10.75
C LYS A 22 -2.08 -0.61 9.83
N ILE A 23 -1.57 -1.14 8.74
CA ILE A 23 -0.77 -0.34 7.81
C ILE A 23 -1.56 0.08 6.59
N ARG A 24 -2.72 -0.51 6.41
CA ARG A 24 -3.55 -0.26 5.24
C ARG A 24 -3.85 1.21 5.02
N GLU A 25 -4.18 1.93 6.07
CA GLU A 25 -4.50 3.34 5.95
C GLU A 25 -3.30 4.16 5.51
N GLU A 26 -2.13 3.83 6.02
CA GLU A 26 -0.91 4.51 5.61
C GLU A 26 -0.61 4.26 4.15
N VAL A 27 -0.81 3.03 3.71
CA VAL A 27 -0.58 2.68 2.31
C VAL A 27 -1.54 3.42 1.41
N LYS A 28 -2.80 3.51 1.79
CA LYS A 28 -3.78 4.27 1.04
C LYS A 28 -3.38 5.72 0.91
N LYS A 29 -2.89 6.28 1.99
CA LYS A 29 -2.46 7.68 2.01
C LYS A 29 -1.30 7.90 1.04
N LEU A 30 -0.35 7.00 1.06
CA LEU A 30 0.80 7.09 0.17
C LEU A 30 0.38 6.97 -1.29
N LEU A 31 -0.57 6.09 -1.57
CA LEU A 31 -1.07 5.93 -2.93
C LEU A 31 -1.81 7.17 -3.40
N GLU A 32 -2.53 7.84 -2.51
CA GLU A 32 -3.23 9.05 -2.86
C GLU A 32 -2.28 10.21 -3.11
N GLU A 33 -1.17 10.26 -2.39
CA GLU A 33 -0.20 11.34 -2.51
C GLU A 33 0.66 11.23 -3.76
N SER A 34 0.75 10.07 -4.34
CA SER A 34 1.65 9.88 -5.50
C SER A 34 0.97 10.10 -6.86
#